data_bfc2d10f8ad58b086e5c33bcaea27f6e
#
_entry.id   bfc2d10f8ad58b086e5c33bcaea27f6e
#
_cell.length_a   1.000
_cell.length_b   1.000
_cell.length_c   1.000
_cell.angle_alpha   90.00
_cell.angle_beta   90.00
_cell.angle_gamma   90.00
#
_symmetry.space_group_name_H-M   'P 1'
#
loop_
_entity.id
_entity.type
_entity.pdbx_description
1 polymer ?
#
loop_
_entity_poly.entity_id
_entity_poly.type
_entity_poly.pdbx_seq_one_letter_code
_entity_poly.pdbx_strand_id
1 'polypeptide(L)'
;MDLQILGLEERLPEQIEVVAYRICQELVQNVIKHAQASQMQIQIIHHQDSLNIIVGDNGKGMDVKGIASGFGFDTIRSKVALYKGTFEIDSQLGKGSMILVDLVIAE
;
A
#
# COMPACT_ATOMS: atom_id res chain seq x y z
N MET A 1 9.67 3.63 -12.16
CA MET A 1 9.23 3.20 -10.81
C MET A 1 10.34 3.48 -9.82
N ASP A 2 10.01 4.16 -8.74
CA ASP A 2 10.96 4.46 -7.67
C ASP A 2 10.61 3.67 -6.43
N LEU A 3 11.62 3.06 -5.83
CA LEU A 3 11.43 2.27 -4.61
C LEU A 3 12.34 2.83 -3.51
N GLN A 4 11.74 3.16 -2.37
CA GLN A 4 12.47 3.59 -1.18
C GLN A 4 12.12 2.68 -0.02
N ILE A 5 13.14 2.16 0.64
CA ILE A 5 12.97 1.32 1.82
C ILE A 5 13.80 1.93 2.95
N LEU A 6 13.13 2.34 4.02
CA LEU A 6 13.77 3.02 5.13
C LEU A 6 13.53 2.25 6.42
N GLY A 7 14.57 2.15 7.23
CA GLY A 7 14.45 1.55 8.55
C GLY A 7 14.42 0.04 8.61
N LEU A 8 14.73 -0.65 7.51
CA LEU A 8 14.72 -2.11 7.48
C LEU A 8 16.08 -2.71 7.85
N GLU A 9 16.86 -2.00 8.64
CA GLU A 9 18.14 -2.53 9.14
C GLU A 9 17.93 -3.67 10.11
N GLU A 10 16.85 -3.64 10.86
CA GLU A 10 16.43 -4.74 11.70
C GLU A 10 15.39 -5.58 10.96
N ARG A 11 15.52 -6.88 11.10
CA ARG A 11 14.60 -7.79 10.43
C ARG A 11 13.22 -7.73 11.04
N LEU A 12 12.20 -7.66 10.19
CA LEU A 12 10.81 -7.75 10.62
C LEU A 12 10.46 -9.17 11.05
N PRO A 13 9.47 -9.34 11.93
CA PRO A 13 8.91 -10.68 12.15
C PRO A 13 8.46 -11.29 10.83
N GLU A 14 8.69 -12.59 10.67
CA GLU A 14 8.42 -13.28 9.41
C GLU A 14 6.99 -13.08 8.92
N GLN A 15 6.01 -13.12 9.82
CA GLN A 15 4.62 -12.95 9.44
C GLN A 15 4.35 -11.56 8.86
N ILE A 16 5.00 -10.56 9.43
CA ILE A 16 4.88 -9.18 8.94
C ILE A 16 5.51 -9.05 7.56
N GLU A 17 6.68 -9.67 7.36
CA GLU A 17 7.34 -9.64 6.05
C GLU A 17 6.44 -10.23 4.96
N VAL A 18 5.81 -11.37 5.23
CA VAL A 18 4.95 -12.03 4.26
C VAL A 18 3.73 -11.17 3.94
N VAL A 19 3.08 -10.63 4.96
CA VAL A 19 1.89 -9.80 4.77
C VAL A 19 2.24 -8.52 4.02
N ALA A 20 3.34 -7.86 4.41
CA ALA A 20 3.77 -6.64 3.76
C ALA A 20 4.10 -6.89 2.29
N TYR A 21 4.79 -7.99 1.99
CA TYR A 21 5.10 -8.36 0.61
C TYR A 21 3.83 -8.52 -0.23
N ARG A 22 2.83 -9.25 0.31
CA ARG A 22 1.58 -9.48 -0.42
C ARG A 22 0.79 -8.20 -0.62
N ILE A 23 0.76 -7.34 0.39
CA ILE A 23 0.09 -6.04 0.26
C ILE A 23 0.76 -5.21 -0.84
N CYS A 24 2.08 -5.10 -0.80
CA CYS A 24 2.82 -4.38 -1.82
C CYS A 24 2.54 -4.95 -3.22
N GLN A 25 2.55 -6.26 -3.34
CA GLN A 25 2.32 -6.93 -4.61
C GLN A 25 0.94 -6.59 -5.17
N GLU A 26 -0.09 -6.64 -4.34
CA GLU A 26 -1.45 -6.33 -4.78
C GLU A 26 -1.59 -4.87 -5.16
N LEU A 27 -0.99 -3.94 -4.39
CA LEU A 27 -1.05 -2.52 -4.70
C LEU A 27 -0.33 -2.19 -5.99
N VAL A 28 0.84 -2.78 -6.21
CA VAL A 28 1.61 -2.58 -7.44
C VAL A 28 0.83 -3.12 -8.64
N GLN A 29 0.24 -4.29 -8.51
CA GLN A 29 -0.56 -4.85 -9.59
C GLN A 29 -1.76 -3.97 -9.94
N ASN A 30 -2.38 -3.37 -8.94
CA ASN A 30 -3.49 -2.47 -9.18
C ASN A 30 -3.06 -1.24 -9.98
N VAL A 31 -1.89 -0.68 -9.67
CA VAL A 31 -1.37 0.44 -10.44
C VAL A 31 -1.13 0.02 -11.90
N ILE A 32 -0.48 -1.12 -12.08
CA ILE A 32 -0.17 -1.61 -13.43
C ILE A 32 -1.43 -1.87 -14.24
N LYS A 33 -2.46 -2.46 -13.62
CA LYS A 33 -3.67 -2.86 -14.34
C LYS A 33 -4.64 -1.72 -14.58
N HIS A 34 -4.72 -0.76 -13.66
CA HIS A 34 -5.84 0.17 -13.63
C HIS A 34 -5.47 1.65 -13.73
N ALA A 35 -4.26 2.03 -13.33
CA ALA A 35 -3.94 3.44 -13.18
C ALA A 35 -3.48 4.12 -14.47
N GLN A 36 -2.96 3.37 -15.42
CA GLN A 36 -2.36 3.92 -16.64
C GLN A 36 -1.30 4.98 -16.32
N ALA A 37 -0.50 4.70 -15.30
CA ALA A 37 0.50 5.63 -14.81
C ALA A 37 1.80 5.48 -15.58
N SER A 38 2.51 6.60 -15.74
CA SER A 38 3.88 6.59 -16.28
C SER A 38 4.91 6.47 -15.15
N GLN A 39 4.54 6.81 -13.92
CA GLN A 39 5.43 6.74 -12.77
C GLN A 39 4.69 6.18 -11.56
N MET A 40 5.41 5.39 -10.80
CA MET A 40 4.92 4.82 -9.55
C MET A 40 6.02 4.89 -8.51
N GLN A 41 5.66 5.24 -7.28
CA GLN A 41 6.59 5.32 -6.16
C GLN A 41 6.13 4.37 -5.07
N ILE A 42 7.08 3.65 -4.48
CA ILE A 42 6.81 2.76 -3.36
C ILE A 42 7.75 3.15 -2.24
N GLN A 43 7.19 3.41 -1.06
CA GLN A 43 7.98 3.67 0.14
C GLN A 43 7.58 2.67 1.21
N ILE A 44 8.57 2.05 1.83
CA ILE A 44 8.36 1.17 2.97
C ILE A 44 9.19 1.73 4.10
N ILE A 45 8.54 2.12 5.20
CA ILE A 45 9.19 2.76 6.32
C ILE A 45 8.95 1.92 7.56
N HIS A 46 10.02 1.41 8.14
CA HIS A 46 9.98 0.62 9.37
C HIS A 46 10.24 1.55 10.54
N HIS A 47 9.21 1.76 11.34
CA HIS A 47 9.33 2.42 12.64
C HIS A 47 9.48 1.36 13.72
N GLN A 48 9.74 1.80 14.95
CA GLN A 48 9.92 0.86 16.04
C GLN A 48 8.72 -0.06 16.23
N ASP A 49 7.52 0.47 16.17
CA ASP A 49 6.29 -0.25 16.48
C ASP A 49 5.37 -0.44 15.28
N SER A 50 5.78 0.04 14.10
CA SER A 50 4.90 -0.01 12.94
C SER A 50 5.67 -0.08 11.64
N LEU A 51 4.98 -0.50 10.61
CA LEU A 51 5.48 -0.52 9.25
C LEU A 51 4.51 0.27 8.37
N ASN A 52 5.02 1.30 7.70
CA ASN A 52 4.22 2.09 6.76
C ASN A 52 4.56 1.68 5.34
N ILE A 53 3.54 1.47 4.54
CA ILE A 53 3.69 1.18 3.11
C ILE A 53 2.93 2.27 2.36
N ILE A 54 3.61 2.97 1.47
CA ILE A 54 3.02 4.04 0.69
C ILE A 54 3.25 3.74 -0.78
N VAL A 55 2.16 3.65 -1.55
CA VAL A 55 2.23 3.44 -2.99
C VAL A 55 1.54 4.61 -3.67
N GLY A 56 2.30 5.37 -4.45
CA GLY A 56 1.79 6.51 -5.18
C GLY A 56 1.97 6.33 -6.68
N ASP A 57 1.08 6.89 -7.47
CA ASP A 57 1.19 6.90 -8.92
C ASP A 57 0.65 8.20 -9.51
N ASN A 58 1.04 8.49 -10.74
CA ASN A 58 0.60 9.66 -11.46
C ASN A 58 -0.44 9.32 -12.54
N GLY A 59 -1.16 8.23 -12.35
CA GLY A 59 -2.12 7.74 -13.34
C GLY A 59 -3.44 8.49 -13.34
N LYS A 60 -4.46 7.81 -13.82
CA LYS A 60 -5.78 8.44 -13.99
C LYS A 60 -6.55 8.65 -12.70
N GLY A 61 -6.05 8.09 -11.59
CA GLY A 61 -6.77 8.17 -10.34
C GLY A 61 -8.03 7.33 -10.31
N MET A 62 -8.76 7.41 -9.22
CA MET A 62 -10.01 6.68 -9.07
C MET A 62 -11.00 7.52 -8.28
N ASP A 63 -12.28 7.24 -8.48
CA ASP A 63 -13.34 7.83 -7.67
C ASP A 63 -13.43 7.01 -6.39
N VAL A 64 -12.97 7.58 -5.29
CA VAL A 64 -12.92 6.89 -4.01
C VAL A 64 -14.30 6.47 -3.53
N LYS A 65 -15.33 7.24 -3.88
CA LYS A 65 -16.70 6.92 -3.49
C LYS A 65 -17.28 5.74 -4.26
N GLY A 66 -16.76 5.50 -5.47
CA GLY A 66 -17.25 4.43 -6.33
C GLY A 66 -16.25 3.30 -6.52
N ILE A 67 -15.32 3.15 -5.59
CA ILE A 67 -14.31 2.09 -5.72
C ILE A 67 -15.00 0.74 -5.83
N ALA A 68 -14.80 0.10 -6.96
CA ALA A 68 -15.37 -1.20 -7.23
C ALA A 68 -14.56 -2.30 -6.56
N SER A 69 -15.22 -3.40 -6.28
CA SER A 69 -14.61 -4.56 -5.66
C SER A 69 -13.47 -5.17 -6.48
N GLY A 70 -13.36 -4.81 -7.76
CA GLY A 70 -12.35 -5.38 -8.66
C GLY A 70 -10.90 -4.97 -8.37
N PHE A 71 -10.66 -4.07 -7.41
CA PHE A 71 -9.31 -3.63 -7.05
C PHE A 71 -8.64 -4.48 -5.98
N GLY A 72 -9.35 -5.43 -5.38
CA GLY A 72 -8.78 -6.27 -4.35
C GLY A 72 -8.58 -5.57 -3.01
N PHE A 73 -9.15 -4.40 -2.83
CA PHE A 73 -8.97 -3.63 -1.60
C PHE A 73 -9.59 -4.29 -0.38
N ASP A 74 -10.64 -5.06 -0.57
CA ASP A 74 -11.26 -5.77 0.55
C ASP A 74 -10.29 -6.78 1.16
N THR A 75 -9.53 -7.49 0.32
CA THR A 75 -8.52 -8.42 0.79
C THR A 75 -7.41 -7.69 1.56
N ILE A 76 -6.98 -6.54 1.04
CA ILE A 76 -5.95 -5.74 1.70
C ILE A 76 -6.46 -5.23 3.04
N ARG A 77 -7.68 -4.71 3.09
CA ARG A 77 -8.28 -4.21 4.33
C ARG A 77 -8.38 -5.30 5.39
N SER A 78 -8.74 -6.52 4.98
CA SER A 78 -8.81 -7.65 5.91
C SER A 78 -7.45 -7.97 6.50
N LYS A 79 -6.41 -7.99 5.69
CA LYS A 79 -5.04 -8.24 6.15
C LYS A 79 -4.57 -7.14 7.09
N VAL A 80 -4.83 -5.89 6.73
CA VAL A 80 -4.44 -4.74 7.55
C VAL A 80 -5.13 -4.80 8.91
N ALA A 81 -6.42 -5.15 8.93
CA ALA A 81 -7.19 -5.23 10.17
C ALA A 81 -6.64 -6.30 11.12
N LEU A 82 -6.15 -7.42 10.59
CA LEU A 82 -5.54 -8.47 11.41
C LEU A 82 -4.34 -7.96 12.19
N TYR A 83 -3.65 -6.95 11.68
CA TYR A 83 -2.48 -6.37 12.32
C TYR A 83 -2.77 -5.01 12.95
N LYS A 84 -4.05 -4.73 13.21
CA LYS A 84 -4.50 -3.50 13.88
C LYS A 84 -4.04 -2.25 13.16
N GLY A 85 -3.91 -2.35 11.85
CA GLY A 85 -3.42 -1.26 11.04
C GLY A 85 -4.51 -0.40 10.45
N THR A 86 -4.10 0.52 9.58
CA THR A 86 -5.00 1.40 8.87
C THR A 86 -4.74 1.32 7.37
N PHE A 87 -5.77 1.59 6.60
CA PHE A 87 -5.71 1.60 5.14
C PHE A 87 -6.41 2.87 4.65
N GLU A 88 -5.67 3.72 3.94
CA GLU A 88 -6.21 4.98 3.45
C GLU A 88 -5.91 5.12 1.96
N ILE A 89 -6.85 5.68 1.24
CA ILE A 89 -6.72 5.98 -0.19
C ILE A 89 -6.96 7.47 -0.38
N ASP A 90 -5.99 8.14 -0.99
CA ASP A 90 -6.11 9.53 -1.41
C ASP A 90 -6.00 9.54 -2.93
N SER A 91 -7.13 9.76 -3.62
CA SER A 91 -7.16 9.71 -5.07
C SER A 91 -8.23 10.64 -5.61
N GLN A 92 -7.93 11.23 -6.76
CA GLN A 92 -8.89 12.03 -7.53
C GLN A 92 -8.75 11.65 -8.99
N LEU A 93 -9.87 11.57 -9.67
CA LEU A 93 -9.86 11.29 -11.12
C LEU A 93 -8.97 12.30 -11.84
N GLY A 94 -8.07 11.80 -12.66
CA GLY A 94 -7.16 12.62 -13.43
C GLY A 94 -5.92 13.09 -12.70
N LYS A 95 -5.75 12.76 -11.40
CA LYS A 95 -4.64 13.27 -10.59
C LYS A 95 -3.80 12.20 -9.94
N GLY A 96 -4.01 10.93 -10.28
CA GLY A 96 -3.26 9.85 -9.68
C GLY A 96 -3.81 9.42 -8.35
N SER A 97 -3.05 8.57 -7.66
CA SER A 97 -3.49 7.96 -6.42
C SER A 97 -2.35 7.84 -5.44
N MET A 98 -2.67 7.90 -4.15
CA MET A 98 -1.74 7.55 -3.08
C MET A 98 -2.47 6.63 -2.12
N ILE A 99 -1.87 5.48 -1.85
CA ILE A 99 -2.43 4.48 -0.95
C ILE A 99 -1.48 4.33 0.21
N LEU A 100 -2.01 4.44 1.42
CA LEU A 100 -1.24 4.38 2.65
C LEU A 100 -1.71 3.21 3.48
N VAL A 101 -0.79 2.35 3.86
CA VAL A 101 -1.03 1.21 4.74
C VAL A 101 -0.13 1.35 5.94
N ASP A 102 -0.71 1.17 7.12
CA ASP A 102 0.03 1.17 8.37
C ASP A 102 -0.25 -0.16 9.07
N LEU A 103 0.80 -0.88 9.42
CA LEU A 103 0.70 -2.15 10.13
C LEU A 103 1.35 -1.99 11.51
N VAL A 104 0.68 -2.47 12.55
CA VAL A 104 1.24 -2.46 13.89
C VAL A 104 2.10 -3.71 14.07
N ILE A 105 3.37 -3.51 14.42
CA ILE A 105 4.32 -4.60 14.62
C ILE A 105 4.44 -4.93 16.11
N ALA A 106 4.24 -3.95 16.96
CA ALA A 106 4.44 -4.09 18.39
C ALA A 106 3.52 -5.13 18.98
N GLU A 107 4.03 -5.88 19.92
CA GLU A 107 3.27 -6.86 20.66
C GLU A 107 2.47 -6.24 21.78
#